data_e5184254597a87e35830d3367d9f749e
#
_entry.id   e5184254597a87e35830d3367d9f749e
#
_cell.length_a   1.000
_cell.length_b   1.000
_cell.length_c   1.000
_cell.angle_alpha   90.00
_cell.angle_beta   90.00
_cell.angle_gamma   90.00
#
_symmetry.space_group_name_H-M   'P 1'
#
loop_
_entity.id
_entity.type
_entity.pdbx_description
1 polymer ?
#
loop_
_entity_poly.entity_id
_entity_poly.type
_entity_poly.pdbx_seq_one_letter_code
_entity_poly.pdbx_strand_id
1 'polypeptide(L)'
;MKSIQSKFTVLMISGLLTMSLLLGGICLVYAVYESTENLKTTLNTVCEEQTIRMDNQLDTVKQAATIIYNYARSRLTSLKDLQDEDFRKEYTDRVCSLAVNVTDHTEGTLGVYFRYNPELTGPKDGFFWAKNDIKSGLKKSMTTDLTEYGEKDVEKTCWYYQPVNAGKPIWTSSYYNETIGVEMISYGIPFY
;
A
#
# COMPACT_ATOMS: atom_id res chain seq x y z
N MET A 1 -74.36 -34.66 10.08
CA MET A 1 -74.34 -33.40 9.35
C MET A 1 -73.51 -32.37 10.11
N LYS A 2 -72.39 -31.92 9.58
CA LYS A 2 -71.63 -30.81 10.22
C LYS A 2 -72.45 -29.55 10.12
N SER A 3 -72.69 -28.85 11.24
CA SER A 3 -73.46 -27.64 11.35
C SER A 3 -72.95 -26.59 10.34
N ILE A 4 -73.84 -25.81 9.76
CA ILE A 4 -73.57 -24.67 8.85
C ILE A 4 -72.56 -23.68 9.49
N GLN A 5 -72.62 -23.51 10.81
CA GLN A 5 -71.71 -22.72 11.60
C GLN A 5 -70.27 -23.24 11.51
N SER A 6 -70.07 -24.56 11.61
CA SER A 6 -68.72 -25.19 11.52
C SER A 6 -68.08 -24.99 10.13
N LYS A 7 -68.87 -25.02 9.05
CA LYS A 7 -68.38 -24.75 7.68
C LYS A 7 -67.98 -23.30 7.51
N PHE A 8 -68.76 -22.39 8.06
CA PHE A 8 -68.45 -20.94 7.99
C PHE A 8 -67.22 -20.56 8.79
N THR A 9 -67.04 -21.14 9.99
CA THR A 9 -65.87 -20.94 10.83
C THR A 9 -64.60 -21.45 10.13
N VAL A 10 -64.66 -22.63 9.52
CA VAL A 10 -63.50 -23.20 8.77
C VAL A 10 -63.17 -22.29 7.56
N LEU A 11 -64.16 -21.79 6.86
CA LEU A 11 -63.93 -20.86 5.70
C LEU A 11 -63.26 -19.57 6.15
N MET A 12 -63.73 -18.95 7.25
CA MET A 12 -63.14 -17.73 7.80
C MET A 12 -61.68 -17.95 8.29
N ILE A 13 -61.44 -19.07 9.01
CA ILE A 13 -60.07 -19.37 9.48
C ILE A 13 -59.13 -19.63 8.30
N SER A 14 -59.59 -20.37 7.27
CA SER A 14 -58.77 -20.60 6.08
C SER A 14 -58.46 -19.29 5.31
N GLY A 15 -59.42 -18.42 5.20
CA GLY A 15 -59.23 -17.08 4.57
C GLY A 15 -58.27 -16.20 5.33
N LEU A 16 -58.34 -16.18 6.67
CA LEU A 16 -57.38 -15.46 7.51
C LEU A 16 -55.95 -16.02 7.40
N LEU A 17 -55.83 -17.38 7.39
CA LEU A 17 -54.55 -18.03 7.22
C LEU A 17 -53.88 -17.74 5.85
N THR A 18 -54.69 -17.81 4.79
CA THR A 18 -54.14 -17.48 3.43
C THR A 18 -53.74 -16.01 3.31
N MET A 19 -54.51 -15.08 3.86
CA MET A 19 -54.12 -13.65 3.89
C MET A 19 -52.86 -13.42 4.71
N SER A 20 -52.71 -14.05 5.86
CA SER A 20 -51.53 -13.96 6.71
C SER A 20 -50.27 -14.50 6.01
N LEU A 21 -50.36 -15.61 5.30
CA LEU A 21 -49.28 -16.18 4.53
C LEU A 21 -48.85 -15.31 3.34
N LEU A 22 -49.83 -14.72 2.64
CA LEU A 22 -49.56 -13.80 1.52
C LEU A 22 -48.85 -12.54 2.01
N LEU A 23 -49.37 -11.90 3.07
CA LEU A 23 -48.75 -10.70 3.64
C LEU A 23 -47.34 -10.98 4.18
N GLY A 24 -47.17 -12.11 4.90
CA GLY A 24 -45.88 -12.52 5.41
C GLY A 24 -44.87 -12.76 4.28
N GLY A 25 -45.29 -13.40 3.19
CA GLY A 25 -44.47 -13.62 2.00
C GLY A 25 -44.03 -12.31 1.34
N ILE A 26 -44.94 -11.39 1.15
CA ILE A 26 -44.63 -10.05 0.57
C ILE A 26 -43.67 -9.29 1.48
N CYS A 27 -43.88 -9.28 2.79
CA CYS A 27 -42.97 -8.60 3.74
C CYS A 27 -41.59 -9.22 3.73
N LEU A 28 -41.45 -10.55 3.64
CA LEU A 28 -40.15 -11.22 3.53
C LEU A 28 -39.40 -10.85 2.26
N VAL A 29 -40.08 -10.86 1.10
CA VAL A 29 -39.46 -10.49 -0.17
C VAL A 29 -39.00 -9.03 -0.12
N TYR A 30 -39.81 -8.12 0.41
CA TYR A 30 -39.47 -6.72 0.56
C TYR A 30 -38.26 -6.53 1.50
N ALA A 31 -38.28 -7.18 2.65
CA ALA A 31 -37.17 -7.11 3.62
C ALA A 31 -35.85 -7.63 3.04
N VAL A 32 -35.88 -8.74 2.28
CA VAL A 32 -34.68 -9.27 1.60
C VAL A 32 -34.19 -8.30 0.54
N TYR A 33 -35.10 -7.74 -0.25
CA TYR A 33 -34.72 -6.76 -1.29
C TYR A 33 -34.08 -5.50 -0.69
N GLU A 34 -34.71 -4.90 0.31
CA GLU A 34 -34.20 -3.71 1.00
C GLU A 34 -32.84 -4.00 1.69
N SER A 35 -32.70 -5.15 2.35
CA SER A 35 -31.45 -5.58 2.97
C SER A 35 -30.34 -5.71 1.93
N THR A 36 -30.61 -6.26 0.75
CA THR A 36 -29.63 -6.45 -0.32
C THR A 36 -29.18 -5.10 -0.90
N GLU A 37 -30.08 -4.16 -1.13
CA GLU A 37 -29.73 -2.83 -1.64
C GLU A 37 -28.95 -2.02 -0.60
N ASN A 38 -29.29 -2.10 0.69
CA ASN A 38 -28.56 -1.47 1.77
C ASN A 38 -27.15 -2.05 1.91
N LEU A 39 -26.99 -3.38 1.76
CA LEU A 39 -25.67 -4.04 1.76
C LEU A 39 -24.81 -3.57 0.58
N LYS A 40 -25.34 -3.49 -0.63
CA LYS A 40 -24.61 -2.98 -1.79
C LYS A 40 -24.13 -1.55 -1.57
N THR A 41 -25.03 -0.67 -1.10
CA THR A 41 -24.67 0.73 -0.82
C THR A 41 -23.58 0.82 0.23
N THR A 42 -23.70 0.06 1.33
CA THR A 42 -22.69 0.02 2.38
C THR A 42 -21.35 -0.49 1.86
N LEU A 43 -21.34 -1.58 1.09
CA LEU A 43 -20.13 -2.13 0.50
C LEU A 43 -19.45 -1.13 -0.46
N ASN A 44 -20.23 -0.46 -1.32
CA ASN A 44 -19.69 0.55 -2.22
C ASN A 44 -19.06 1.71 -1.44
N THR A 45 -19.74 2.22 -0.42
CA THR A 45 -19.17 3.30 0.43
C THR A 45 -17.89 2.88 1.12
N VAL A 46 -17.84 1.66 1.69
CA VAL A 46 -16.63 1.14 2.33
C VAL A 46 -15.49 0.96 1.31
N CYS A 47 -15.80 0.47 0.11
CA CYS A 47 -14.79 0.33 -0.94
C CYS A 47 -14.25 1.69 -1.40
N GLU A 48 -15.11 2.70 -1.57
CA GLU A 48 -14.70 4.07 -1.90
C GLU A 48 -13.82 4.67 -0.82
N GLU A 49 -14.22 4.57 0.45
CA GLU A 49 -13.43 5.06 1.58
C GLU A 49 -12.04 4.40 1.65
N GLN A 50 -11.97 3.08 1.45
CA GLN A 50 -10.69 2.36 1.45
C GLN A 50 -9.82 2.76 0.26
N THR A 51 -10.42 2.98 -0.92
CA THR A 51 -9.70 3.46 -2.10
C THR A 51 -9.10 4.84 -1.87
N ILE A 52 -9.90 5.79 -1.38
CA ILE A 52 -9.43 7.14 -1.06
C ILE A 52 -8.31 7.10 0.00
N ARG A 53 -8.47 6.27 1.01
CA ARG A 53 -7.44 6.11 2.05
C ARG A 53 -6.13 5.57 1.48
N MET A 54 -6.21 4.58 0.60
CA MET A 54 -5.03 4.00 -0.05
C MET A 54 -4.34 5.02 -0.96
N ASP A 55 -5.11 5.76 -1.77
CA ASP A 55 -4.57 6.81 -2.64
C ASP A 55 -3.87 7.91 -1.83
N ASN A 56 -4.46 8.34 -0.72
CA ASN A 56 -3.85 9.32 0.18
C ASN A 56 -2.53 8.81 0.79
N GLN A 57 -2.47 7.52 1.17
CA GLN A 57 -1.23 6.92 1.67
C GLN A 57 -0.14 6.88 0.60
N LEU A 58 -0.48 6.46 -0.62
CA LEU A 58 0.46 6.44 -1.74
C LEU A 58 0.98 7.85 -2.07
N ASP A 59 0.12 8.85 -2.06
CA ASP A 59 0.52 10.24 -2.30
C ASP A 59 1.39 10.79 -1.18
N THR A 60 1.14 10.43 0.07
CA THR A 60 1.98 10.81 1.21
C THR A 60 3.40 10.22 1.08
N VAL A 61 3.51 8.96 0.65
CA VAL A 61 4.80 8.31 0.38
C VAL A 61 5.54 8.99 -0.78
N LYS A 62 4.85 9.35 -1.88
CA LYS A 62 5.45 10.13 -2.98
C LYS A 62 5.99 11.47 -2.51
N GLN A 63 5.23 12.19 -1.68
CA GLN A 63 5.66 13.47 -1.13
C GLN A 63 6.90 13.31 -0.25
N ALA A 64 6.92 12.31 0.63
CA ALA A 64 8.07 12.00 1.47
C ALA A 64 9.33 11.70 0.65
N ALA A 65 9.22 10.83 -0.35
CA ALA A 65 10.32 10.52 -1.27
C ALA A 65 10.80 11.74 -2.05
N THR A 66 9.86 12.62 -2.49
CA THR A 66 10.18 13.86 -3.19
C THR A 66 10.93 14.85 -2.30
N ILE A 67 10.57 14.96 -1.03
CA ILE A 67 11.28 15.78 -0.05
C ILE A 67 12.73 15.30 0.10
N ILE A 68 12.91 13.99 0.27
CA ILE A 68 14.24 13.37 0.40
C ILE A 68 15.07 13.61 -0.88
N TYR A 69 14.48 13.38 -2.04
CA TYR A 69 15.12 13.62 -3.34
C TYR A 69 15.56 15.08 -3.51
N ASN A 70 14.67 16.03 -3.24
CA ASN A 70 14.98 17.46 -3.38
C ASN A 70 16.08 17.89 -2.41
N TYR A 71 16.07 17.38 -1.18
CA TYR A 71 17.15 17.63 -0.23
C TYR A 71 18.48 17.07 -0.74
N ALA A 72 18.51 15.81 -1.14
CA ALA A 72 19.71 15.18 -1.69
C ALA A 72 20.24 15.97 -2.89
N ARG A 73 19.35 16.33 -3.83
CA ARG A 73 19.68 17.10 -5.03
C ARG A 73 20.27 18.47 -4.70
N SER A 74 19.72 19.17 -3.71
CA SER A 74 20.18 20.51 -3.31
C SER A 74 21.56 20.52 -2.65
N ARG A 75 22.03 19.38 -2.17
CA ARG A 75 23.31 19.23 -1.46
C ARG A 75 24.44 18.68 -2.34
N LEU A 76 24.12 18.26 -3.54
CA LEU A 76 25.09 17.73 -4.48
C LEU A 76 25.32 18.73 -5.61
N THR A 77 26.54 19.26 -5.71
CA THR A 77 26.93 20.20 -6.77
C THR A 77 27.35 19.47 -8.03
N SER A 78 28.08 18.37 -7.89
CA SER A 78 28.56 17.55 -9.01
C SER A 78 28.58 16.07 -8.61
N LEU A 79 28.26 15.19 -9.56
CA LEU A 79 28.42 13.75 -9.37
C LEU A 79 29.89 13.34 -9.16
N LYS A 80 30.84 14.17 -9.60
CA LYS A 80 32.27 13.92 -9.38
C LYS A 80 32.65 14.02 -7.90
N ASP A 81 31.92 14.83 -7.12
CA ASP A 81 32.18 14.98 -5.68
C ASP A 81 31.95 13.65 -4.94
N LEU A 82 31.10 12.77 -5.48
CA LEU A 82 30.84 11.45 -4.92
C LEU A 82 32.00 10.45 -5.08
N GLN A 83 33.03 10.78 -5.89
CA GLN A 83 34.25 9.97 -5.99
C GLN A 83 35.16 10.18 -4.78
N ASP A 84 35.04 11.32 -4.10
CA ASP A 84 35.69 11.57 -2.83
C ASP A 84 34.94 10.79 -1.73
N GLU A 85 35.65 9.90 -1.03
CA GLU A 85 35.06 8.99 -0.05
C GLU A 85 34.59 9.74 1.21
N ASP A 86 35.32 10.73 1.67
CA ASP A 86 34.97 11.51 2.85
C ASP A 86 33.76 12.37 2.58
N PHE A 87 33.71 13.05 1.44
CA PHE A 87 32.55 13.81 1.00
C PHE A 87 31.32 12.90 0.84
N ARG A 88 31.48 11.76 0.15
CA ARG A 88 30.39 10.80 -0.08
C ARG A 88 29.81 10.30 1.24
N LYS A 89 30.66 9.98 2.22
CA LYS A 89 30.23 9.53 3.54
C LYS A 89 29.42 10.61 4.26
N GLU A 90 29.95 11.82 4.34
CA GLU A 90 29.28 12.94 5.00
C GLU A 90 27.95 13.27 4.33
N TYR A 91 27.93 13.30 3.00
CA TYR A 91 26.73 13.51 2.21
C TYR A 91 25.68 12.43 2.48
N THR A 92 26.09 11.15 2.44
CA THR A 92 25.22 10.00 2.71
C THR A 92 24.64 10.08 4.12
N ASP A 93 25.43 10.41 5.12
CA ASP A 93 24.96 10.51 6.52
C ASP A 93 23.94 11.64 6.70
N ARG A 94 24.12 12.78 6.04
CA ARG A 94 23.17 13.89 6.06
C ARG A 94 21.84 13.52 5.38
N VAL A 95 21.90 12.90 4.20
CA VAL A 95 20.70 12.42 3.49
C VAL A 95 19.99 11.35 4.30
N CYS A 96 20.75 10.41 4.89
CA CYS A 96 20.22 9.35 5.73
C CYS A 96 19.45 9.90 6.94
N SER A 97 20.03 10.87 7.65
CA SER A 97 19.38 11.51 8.80
C SER A 97 18.02 12.12 8.46
N LEU A 98 17.94 12.85 7.35
CA LEU A 98 16.66 13.39 6.88
C LEU A 98 15.70 12.28 6.45
N ALA A 99 16.19 11.34 5.65
CA ALA A 99 15.37 10.27 5.09
C ALA A 99 14.73 9.41 6.18
N VAL A 100 15.48 9.03 7.20
CA VAL A 100 14.98 8.28 8.35
C VAL A 100 13.91 9.09 9.10
N ASN A 101 14.17 10.37 9.37
CA ASN A 101 13.21 11.22 10.07
C ASN A 101 11.90 11.38 9.29
N VAL A 102 11.98 11.71 8.00
CA VAL A 102 10.79 11.87 7.14
C VAL A 102 10.01 10.56 7.07
N THR A 103 10.70 9.44 6.83
CA THR A 103 10.05 8.13 6.68
C THR A 103 9.42 7.63 7.98
N ASP A 104 10.05 7.86 9.11
CA ASP A 104 9.50 7.42 10.41
C ASP A 104 8.20 8.14 10.77
N HIS A 105 8.02 9.37 10.27
CA HIS A 105 6.80 10.16 10.45
C HIS A 105 5.80 10.05 9.27
N THR A 106 6.10 9.21 8.27
CA THR A 106 5.19 8.99 7.13
C THR A 106 4.39 7.71 7.34
N GLU A 107 3.08 7.83 7.40
CA GLU A 107 2.17 6.69 7.56
C GLU A 107 2.25 5.75 6.35
N GLY A 108 2.19 4.45 6.59
CA GLY A 108 2.20 3.42 5.54
C GLY A 108 3.59 3.05 5.02
N THR A 109 4.67 3.73 5.47
CA THR A 109 6.02 3.37 5.06
C THR A 109 6.58 2.21 5.89
N LEU A 110 7.25 1.28 5.21
CA LEU A 110 7.99 0.18 5.83
C LEU A 110 9.50 0.37 5.80
N GLY A 111 10.00 1.28 4.98
CA GLY A 111 11.43 1.56 4.91
C GLY A 111 11.80 2.65 3.92
N VAL A 112 13.07 3.01 3.93
CA VAL A 112 13.69 3.96 3.01
C VAL A 112 15.06 3.46 2.62
N TYR A 113 15.38 3.61 1.34
CA TYR A 113 16.70 3.31 0.80
C TYR A 113 17.20 4.48 -0.04
N PHE A 114 18.52 4.60 -0.09
CA PHE A 114 19.25 5.48 -0.99
C PHE A 114 20.45 4.72 -1.52
N ARG A 115 20.56 4.57 -2.84
CA ARG A 115 21.56 3.72 -3.45
C ARG A 115 22.27 4.46 -4.56
N TYR A 116 23.58 4.32 -4.58
CA TYR A 116 24.42 4.79 -5.67
C TYR A 116 24.49 3.78 -6.82
N ASN A 117 24.87 4.27 -7.99
CA ASN A 117 25.24 3.38 -9.08
C ASN A 117 26.52 2.61 -8.68
N PRO A 118 26.50 1.27 -8.67
CA PRO A 118 27.63 0.46 -8.27
C PRO A 118 28.90 0.68 -9.12
N GLU A 119 28.75 1.17 -10.36
CA GLU A 119 29.88 1.52 -11.22
C GLU A 119 30.60 2.81 -10.79
N LEU A 120 29.92 3.70 -10.08
CA LEU A 120 30.48 4.98 -9.64
C LEU A 120 31.17 4.91 -8.28
N THR A 121 30.62 4.12 -7.36
CA THR A 121 31.07 4.12 -5.95
C THR A 121 31.40 2.72 -5.46
N GLY A 122 30.40 1.90 -5.24
CA GLY A 122 30.54 0.55 -4.79
C GLY A 122 29.19 -0.19 -4.70
N PRO A 123 29.21 -1.52 -4.74
CA PRO A 123 28.00 -2.32 -4.90
C PRO A 123 27.03 -2.24 -3.72
N LYS A 124 27.52 -1.82 -2.55
CA LYS A 124 26.73 -1.70 -1.31
C LYS A 124 26.58 -0.26 -0.82
N ASP A 125 27.15 0.71 -1.54
CA ASP A 125 27.12 2.12 -1.14
C ASP A 125 25.72 2.70 -1.09
N GLY A 126 25.47 3.49 -0.03
CA GLY A 126 24.18 4.03 0.31
C GLY A 126 23.66 3.52 1.64
N PHE A 127 22.36 3.53 1.82
CA PHE A 127 21.73 3.02 3.06
C PHE A 127 20.39 2.34 2.79
N PHE A 128 20.00 1.49 3.73
CA PHE A 128 18.67 0.92 3.84
C PHE A 128 18.24 0.90 5.31
N TRP A 129 17.08 1.47 5.58
CA TRP A 129 16.43 1.43 6.89
C TRP A 129 15.03 0.87 6.71
N ALA A 130 14.64 -0.05 7.59
CA ALA A 130 13.36 -0.73 7.51
C ALA A 130 12.73 -0.95 8.88
N LYS A 131 11.42 -1.06 8.90
CA LYS A 131 10.60 -1.46 10.05
C LYS A 131 10.39 -2.97 9.97
N ASN A 132 10.49 -3.66 11.11
CA ASN A 132 10.14 -5.08 11.16
C ASN A 132 8.62 -5.33 11.09
N ASP A 133 7.85 -4.32 11.49
CA ASP A 133 6.40 -4.24 11.37
C ASP A 133 5.97 -2.76 11.34
N ILE A 134 4.69 -2.49 11.01
CA ILE A 134 4.15 -1.12 10.84
C ILE A 134 4.27 -0.29 12.14
N LYS A 135 4.33 -0.93 13.30
CA LYS A 135 4.38 -0.26 14.61
C LYS A 135 5.79 -0.08 15.14
N SER A 136 6.78 -0.74 14.56
CA SER A 136 8.17 -0.62 14.98
C SER A 136 8.82 0.64 14.39
N GLY A 137 9.82 1.18 15.06
CA GLY A 137 10.69 2.23 14.51
C GLY A 137 11.61 1.68 13.43
N LEU A 138 12.14 2.58 12.60
CA LEU A 138 13.12 2.25 11.57
C LEU A 138 14.43 1.77 12.20
N LYS A 139 14.99 0.71 11.65
CA LYS A 139 16.31 0.16 12.00
C LYS A 139 17.17 0.06 10.77
N LYS A 140 18.47 0.32 10.95
CA LYS A 140 19.44 0.14 9.87
C LYS A 140 19.48 -1.33 9.45
N SER A 141 19.35 -1.56 8.16
CA SER A 141 19.38 -2.89 7.53
C SER A 141 20.55 -2.98 6.56
N MET A 142 20.93 -4.21 6.20
CA MET A 142 21.98 -4.42 5.21
C MET A 142 21.50 -4.01 3.82
N THR A 143 22.39 -3.38 3.08
CA THR A 143 22.15 -3.03 1.68
C THR A 143 22.43 -4.24 0.78
N THR A 144 21.55 -4.46 -0.19
CA THR A 144 21.73 -5.51 -1.20
C THR A 144 22.97 -5.25 -2.03
N ASP A 145 23.74 -6.28 -2.34
CA ASP A 145 24.88 -6.19 -3.26
C ASP A 145 24.37 -6.19 -4.71
N LEU A 146 24.46 -5.05 -5.38
CA LEU A 146 23.95 -4.89 -6.76
C LEU A 146 24.84 -5.54 -7.83
N THR A 147 26.01 -6.08 -7.44
CA THR A 147 26.84 -6.87 -8.36
C THR A 147 26.54 -8.36 -8.28
N GLU A 148 25.97 -8.81 -7.17
CA GLU A 148 25.54 -10.20 -6.99
C GLU A 148 24.22 -10.49 -7.74
N TYR A 149 23.32 -9.50 -7.82
CA TYR A 149 22.03 -9.61 -8.47
C TYR A 149 21.92 -8.59 -9.60
N GLY A 150 21.66 -9.07 -10.81
CA GLY A 150 21.48 -8.22 -11.99
C GLY A 150 20.06 -7.75 -12.21
N GLU A 151 19.86 -7.04 -13.31
CA GLU A 151 18.56 -6.53 -13.75
C GLU A 151 17.51 -7.65 -13.95
N LYS A 152 17.95 -8.86 -14.28
CA LYS A 152 17.07 -10.01 -14.51
C LYS A 152 16.51 -10.62 -13.23
N ASP A 153 17.11 -10.32 -12.09
CA ASP A 153 16.67 -10.76 -10.76
C ASP A 153 15.58 -9.83 -10.22
N VAL A 154 14.47 -9.72 -10.95
CA VAL A 154 13.39 -8.74 -10.73
C VAL A 154 12.90 -8.75 -9.26
N GLU A 155 12.75 -9.93 -8.67
CA GLU A 155 12.28 -10.06 -7.29
C GLU A 155 13.21 -9.40 -6.27
N LYS A 156 14.52 -9.35 -6.56
CA LYS A 156 15.55 -8.84 -5.65
C LYS A 156 15.98 -7.41 -5.94
N THR A 157 15.82 -6.95 -7.18
CA THR A 157 16.41 -5.69 -7.66
C THR A 157 15.45 -4.75 -8.39
N CYS A 158 14.17 -5.10 -8.52
CA CYS A 158 13.18 -4.27 -9.20
C CYS A 158 13.09 -2.85 -8.62
N TRP A 159 13.23 -2.71 -7.30
CA TRP A 159 13.23 -1.44 -6.59
C TRP A 159 14.37 -0.49 -7.04
N TYR A 160 15.45 -1.04 -7.59
CA TYR A 160 16.57 -0.27 -8.14
C TYR A 160 16.46 -0.10 -9.65
N TYR A 161 16.37 -1.20 -10.42
CA TYR A 161 16.44 -1.14 -11.87
C TYR A 161 15.19 -0.58 -12.53
N GLN A 162 14.00 -0.84 -12.01
CA GLN A 162 12.77 -0.32 -12.65
C GLN A 162 12.73 1.21 -12.71
N PRO A 163 12.98 1.99 -11.64
CA PRO A 163 13.00 3.44 -11.74
C PRO A 163 14.18 3.95 -12.57
N VAL A 164 15.36 3.32 -12.50
CA VAL A 164 16.54 3.69 -13.32
C VAL A 164 16.21 3.53 -14.80
N ASN A 165 15.68 2.39 -15.21
CA ASN A 165 15.33 2.13 -16.61
C ASN A 165 14.17 2.99 -17.11
N ALA A 166 13.24 3.33 -16.24
CA ALA A 166 12.15 4.25 -16.58
C ALA A 166 12.61 5.69 -16.77
N GLY A 167 13.76 6.08 -16.22
CA GLY A 167 14.29 7.45 -16.26
C GLY A 167 13.40 8.49 -15.57
N LYS A 168 12.46 8.05 -14.74
CA LYS A 168 11.46 8.89 -14.07
C LYS A 168 10.97 8.24 -12.78
N PRO A 169 10.38 9.02 -11.87
CA PRO A 169 9.76 8.47 -10.67
C PRO A 169 8.63 7.50 -11.00
N ILE A 170 8.66 6.30 -10.38
CA ILE A 170 7.63 5.28 -10.57
C ILE A 170 7.36 4.51 -9.28
N TRP A 171 6.17 3.93 -9.20
CA TRP A 171 5.90 2.78 -8.35
C TRP A 171 6.41 1.50 -9.01
N THR A 172 7.14 0.68 -8.27
CA THR A 172 7.60 -0.63 -8.77
C THR A 172 6.45 -1.63 -8.81
N SER A 173 6.65 -2.73 -9.52
CA SER A 173 5.83 -3.92 -9.30
C SER A 173 5.97 -4.41 -7.86
N SER A 174 4.99 -5.18 -7.38
CA SER A 174 5.09 -5.87 -6.09
C SER A 174 6.25 -6.87 -6.09
N TYR A 175 6.97 -6.93 -4.98
CA TYR A 175 8.06 -7.86 -4.76
C TYR A 175 8.15 -8.27 -3.29
N TYR A 176 8.67 -9.47 -3.04
CA TYR A 176 8.93 -9.93 -1.69
C TYR A 176 10.28 -9.40 -1.19
N ASN A 177 10.27 -8.66 -0.08
CA ASN A 177 11.49 -8.17 0.54
C ASN A 177 11.95 -9.17 1.61
N GLU A 178 13.00 -9.93 1.31
CA GLU A 178 13.56 -10.95 2.21
C GLU A 178 14.10 -10.37 3.54
N THR A 179 14.57 -9.12 3.54
CA THR A 179 15.13 -8.49 4.74
C THR A 179 14.09 -8.23 5.82
N ILE A 180 12.87 -7.87 5.40
CA ILE A 180 11.76 -7.55 6.30
C ILE A 180 10.63 -8.58 6.24
N GLY A 181 10.71 -9.57 5.33
CA GLY A 181 9.79 -10.71 5.25
C GLY A 181 8.37 -10.36 4.79
N VAL A 182 8.21 -9.35 3.94
CA VAL A 182 6.88 -8.90 3.46
C VAL A 182 6.85 -8.62 1.96
N GLU A 183 5.66 -8.78 1.38
CA GLU A 183 5.32 -8.26 0.06
C GLU A 183 5.15 -6.75 0.13
N MET A 184 5.79 -6.03 -0.79
CA MET A 184 5.74 -4.58 -0.81
C MET A 184 5.87 -4.01 -2.23
N ILE A 185 5.54 -2.74 -2.36
CA ILE A 185 5.85 -1.89 -3.52
C ILE A 185 6.77 -0.76 -3.06
N SER A 186 7.57 -0.24 -3.95
CA SER A 186 8.44 0.90 -3.66
C SER A 186 8.17 2.06 -4.61
N TYR A 187 8.24 3.29 -4.10
CA TYR A 187 8.28 4.47 -4.94
C TYR A 187 9.74 4.89 -5.13
N GLY A 188 10.27 4.67 -6.32
CA GLY A 188 11.65 4.97 -6.67
C GLY A 188 11.78 6.25 -7.49
N ILE A 189 12.70 7.12 -7.12
CA ILE A 189 13.07 8.35 -7.85
C ILE A 189 14.51 8.19 -8.31
N PRO A 190 14.78 8.05 -9.61
CA PRO A 190 16.15 8.00 -10.12
C PRO A 190 16.80 9.38 -10.03
N PHE A 191 18.09 9.39 -9.75
CA PHE A 191 18.88 10.58 -9.53
C PHE A 191 20.03 10.63 -10.56
N TYR A 192 20.05 11.67 -11.41
CA TYR A 192 21.04 11.86 -12.47
C TYR A 192 21.77 13.20 -12.34
#